data_b70d0478bb19543b43cfee6c121e5b67
#
_entry.id   b70d0478bb19543b43cfee6c121e5b67
#
_cell.length_a   1.000
_cell.length_b   1.000
_cell.length_c   1.000
_cell.angle_alpha   90.00
_cell.angle_beta   90.00
_cell.angle_gamma   90.00
#
_symmetry.space_group_name_H-M   'P 1'
#
loop_
_entity.id
_entity.type
_entity.pdbx_description
1 polymer ?
#
loop_
_entity_poly.entity_id
_entity_poly.type
_entity_poly.pdbx_seq_one_letter_code
_entity_poly.pdbx_strand_id
1 'polypeptide(L)'
;MWIYGILGAVTGITNDTALSYYKIVAPHLISGLNIFNAATAILMSIMIATVHKWGYRKILLILPPMTAIFMALTCVTTNQFIIMIAYTISWTAIGVYDLMYPLMWTSYVPGKIRTKMFSIVMIVNLITQTVCTFLGGKAIVWFFGMIRGISYRDASLLSAKPELKTGQTLVDYTNSCRILLLITAAVTMIAFILALFIHDVPSDYRSETTEAKQSKANKMAMYKKLLSKKTVMWIAYIAGIQLGARLVAVYVPIYLNNYLHIPRDVTSTINTFVQAAMLIGYVFAPFLEKKLGAIVSVAAGTLTCVPVMLLLANGRRLGSGSVLFVIVGILLFLRTGLANATMPIQQEVQMVIVDKDLRPAFTGVVQIAYAVVGVIDGLFTEFYLFNTPDGYANAYYIAAVIYVIASVFLLVFFAKKYNRILDDEKK
;
A
#
# COMPACT_ATOMS: atom_id res chain seq x y z
N MET A 1 -5.77 -4.51 19.90
CA MET A 1 -4.41 -4.93 19.57
C MET A 1 -4.40 -6.21 18.72
N TRP A 2 -4.94 -7.34 19.21
CA TRP A 2 -4.96 -8.61 18.45
C TRP A 2 -5.68 -8.53 17.10
N ILE A 3 -6.78 -7.79 17.01
CA ILE A 3 -7.50 -7.58 15.74
C ILE A 3 -6.56 -6.98 14.68
N TYR A 4 -5.72 -6.03 15.06
CA TYR A 4 -4.75 -5.42 14.13
C TYR A 4 -3.59 -6.35 13.78
N GLY A 5 -3.22 -7.26 14.68
CA GLY A 5 -2.28 -8.34 14.35
C GLY A 5 -2.85 -9.29 13.31
N ILE A 6 -4.11 -9.70 13.44
CA ILE A 6 -4.82 -10.53 12.46
C ILE A 6 -4.93 -9.80 11.12
N LEU A 7 -5.28 -8.51 11.14
CA LEU A 7 -5.33 -7.70 9.93
C LEU A 7 -3.97 -7.61 9.24
N GLY A 8 -2.89 -7.41 9.99
CA GLY A 8 -1.54 -7.45 9.45
C GLY A 8 -1.24 -8.79 8.76
N ALA A 9 -1.63 -9.92 9.36
CA ALA A 9 -1.49 -11.23 8.76
C ALA A 9 -2.27 -11.36 7.45
N VAL A 10 -3.53 -10.92 7.43
CA VAL A 10 -4.40 -10.92 6.24
C VAL A 10 -3.79 -10.04 5.14
N THR A 11 -3.37 -8.83 5.49
CA THR A 11 -2.73 -7.89 4.55
C THR A 11 -1.43 -8.46 3.98
N GLY A 12 -0.61 -9.11 4.81
CA GLY A 12 0.65 -9.73 4.38
C GLY A 12 0.45 -10.82 3.33
N ILE A 13 -0.54 -11.70 3.54
CA ILE A 13 -0.88 -12.74 2.57
C ILE A 13 -1.50 -12.13 1.32
N THR A 14 -2.45 -11.21 1.45
CA THR A 14 -3.18 -10.65 0.31
C THR A 14 -2.32 -9.77 -0.58
N ASN A 15 -1.44 -8.94 -0.04
CA ASN A 15 -0.55 -8.09 -0.82
C ASN A 15 0.40 -8.86 -1.73
N ASP A 16 0.71 -10.08 -1.41
CA ASP A 16 1.65 -10.91 -2.16
C ASP A 16 0.95 -12.02 -2.96
N THR A 17 0.18 -12.85 -2.26
CA THR A 17 -0.47 -14.04 -2.83
C THR A 17 -1.63 -13.69 -3.76
N ALA A 18 -2.49 -12.77 -3.35
CA ALA A 18 -3.67 -12.44 -4.12
C ALA A 18 -3.32 -11.80 -5.46
N LEU A 19 -2.30 -10.97 -5.54
CA LEU A 19 -1.85 -10.38 -6.80
C LEU A 19 -1.44 -11.44 -7.83
N SER A 20 -0.72 -12.46 -7.38
CA SER A 20 -0.31 -13.58 -8.24
C SER A 20 -1.48 -14.44 -8.69
N TYR A 21 -2.44 -14.66 -7.82
CA TYR A 21 -3.68 -15.36 -8.14
C TYR A 21 -4.53 -14.57 -9.16
N TYR A 22 -4.77 -13.29 -8.89
CA TYR A 22 -5.59 -12.45 -9.78
C TYR A 22 -4.94 -12.21 -11.14
N LYS A 23 -3.61 -12.23 -11.24
CA LYS A 23 -2.94 -12.18 -12.55
C LYS A 23 -3.35 -13.33 -13.48
N ILE A 24 -3.72 -14.48 -12.91
CA ILE A 24 -4.16 -15.66 -13.67
C ILE A 24 -5.66 -15.57 -13.97
N VAL A 25 -6.49 -15.30 -12.94
CA VAL A 25 -7.96 -15.43 -13.04
C VAL A 25 -8.66 -14.15 -13.50
N ALA A 26 -8.04 -13.00 -13.31
CA ALA A 26 -8.58 -11.69 -13.66
C ALA A 26 -7.45 -10.72 -14.08
N PRO A 27 -6.81 -10.93 -15.26
CA PRO A 27 -5.67 -10.13 -15.70
C PRO A 27 -5.97 -8.61 -15.74
N HIS A 28 -7.18 -8.22 -16.16
CA HIS A 28 -7.63 -6.83 -16.21
C HIS A 28 -7.71 -6.17 -14.83
N LEU A 29 -7.96 -6.94 -13.76
CA LEU A 29 -7.88 -6.42 -12.39
C LEU A 29 -6.46 -5.98 -12.08
N ILE A 30 -5.47 -6.75 -12.50
CA ILE A 30 -4.06 -6.48 -12.18
C ILE A 30 -3.52 -5.31 -13.00
N SER A 31 -3.79 -5.27 -14.30
CA SER A 31 -3.32 -4.16 -15.14
C SER A 31 -3.96 -2.83 -14.75
N GLY A 32 -5.25 -2.85 -14.37
CA GLY A 32 -5.98 -1.69 -13.85
C GLY A 32 -5.98 -1.54 -12.32
N LEU A 33 -5.07 -2.20 -11.58
CA LEU A 33 -5.12 -2.31 -10.12
C LEU A 33 -5.24 -0.96 -9.39
N ASN A 34 -4.60 0.08 -9.92
CA ASN A 34 -4.67 1.41 -9.33
C ASN A 34 -6.05 2.08 -9.48
N ILE A 35 -6.85 1.71 -10.50
CA ILE A 35 -8.25 2.15 -10.61
C ILE A 35 -9.07 1.54 -9.47
N PHE A 36 -8.91 0.24 -9.24
CA PHE A 36 -9.63 -0.45 -8.17
C PHE A 36 -9.20 0.02 -6.79
N ASN A 37 -7.91 0.32 -6.60
CA ASN A 37 -7.41 0.94 -5.37
C ASN A 37 -7.98 2.35 -5.15
N ALA A 38 -8.20 3.14 -6.20
CA ALA A 38 -8.86 4.43 -6.10
C ALA A 38 -10.35 4.28 -5.72
N ALA A 39 -11.06 3.33 -6.33
CA ALA A 39 -12.43 3.00 -5.95
C ALA A 39 -12.53 2.55 -4.49
N THR A 40 -11.60 1.70 -4.04
CA THR A 40 -11.47 1.27 -2.65
C THR A 40 -11.31 2.47 -1.70
N ALA A 41 -10.46 3.45 -2.03
CA ALA A 41 -10.26 4.64 -1.20
C ALA A 41 -11.54 5.49 -1.06
N ILE A 42 -12.32 5.60 -2.12
CA ILE A 42 -13.63 6.30 -2.08
C ILE A 42 -14.61 5.56 -1.17
N LEU A 43 -14.73 4.24 -1.32
CA LEU A 43 -15.61 3.41 -0.48
C LEU A 43 -15.19 3.44 0.98
N MET A 44 -13.89 3.40 1.28
CA MET A 44 -13.36 3.56 2.63
C MET A 44 -13.80 4.90 3.25
N SER A 45 -13.70 5.99 2.50
CA SER A 45 -14.10 7.31 2.97
C SER A 45 -15.60 7.37 3.30
N ILE A 46 -16.44 6.74 2.47
CA ILE A 46 -17.89 6.63 2.73
C ILE A 46 -18.16 5.82 3.99
N MET A 47 -17.51 4.67 4.16
CA MET A 47 -17.70 3.82 5.35
C MET A 47 -17.26 4.51 6.64
N ILE A 48 -16.12 5.19 6.62
CA ILE A 48 -15.63 5.95 7.79
C ILE A 48 -16.60 7.06 8.17
N ALA A 49 -17.22 7.73 7.21
CA ALA A 49 -18.23 8.74 7.50
C ALA A 49 -19.46 8.18 8.23
N THR A 50 -19.73 6.89 8.14
CA THR A 50 -20.83 6.23 8.86
C THR A 50 -20.54 5.94 10.33
N VAL A 51 -19.28 6.03 10.78
CA VAL A 51 -18.85 5.74 12.16
C VAL A 51 -19.66 6.55 13.17
N HIS A 52 -19.92 7.83 12.92
CA HIS A 52 -20.70 8.69 13.79
C HIS A 52 -22.14 8.21 14.02
N LYS A 53 -22.68 7.42 13.07
CA LYS A 53 -24.05 6.88 13.15
C LYS A 53 -24.07 5.48 13.76
N TRP A 54 -23.12 4.63 13.37
CA TRP A 54 -23.16 3.20 13.67
C TRP A 54 -22.28 2.81 14.86
N GLY A 55 -21.28 3.63 15.22
CA GLY A 55 -20.30 3.34 16.25
C GLY A 55 -19.16 2.44 15.77
N TYR A 56 -18.13 2.34 16.58
CA TYR A 56 -16.94 1.54 16.24
C TYR A 56 -17.24 0.05 16.21
N ARG A 57 -17.95 -0.46 17.21
CA ARG A 57 -18.24 -1.90 17.35
C ARG A 57 -18.99 -2.45 16.15
N LYS A 58 -20.06 -1.80 15.70
CA LYS A 58 -20.87 -2.29 14.57
C LYS A 58 -20.04 -2.37 13.29
N ILE A 59 -19.22 -1.36 13.02
CA ILE A 59 -18.37 -1.37 11.85
C ILE A 59 -17.34 -2.50 11.95
N LEU A 60 -16.66 -2.65 13.09
CA LEU A 60 -15.70 -3.73 13.31
C LEU A 60 -16.31 -5.14 13.22
N LEU A 61 -17.61 -5.29 13.50
CA LEU A 61 -18.31 -6.56 13.32
C LEU A 61 -18.69 -6.83 11.85
N ILE A 62 -18.88 -5.79 11.04
CA ILE A 62 -19.23 -5.95 9.62
C ILE A 62 -17.99 -6.24 8.77
N LEU A 63 -16.84 -5.64 9.08
CA LEU A 63 -15.65 -5.70 8.24
C LEU A 63 -15.06 -7.12 8.07
N PRO A 64 -14.86 -7.95 9.09
CA PRO A 64 -14.30 -9.29 8.92
C PRO A 64 -15.16 -10.22 8.06
N PRO A 65 -16.49 -10.35 8.30
CA PRO A 65 -17.34 -11.13 7.41
C PRO A 65 -17.35 -10.60 5.99
N MET A 66 -17.37 -9.29 5.80
CA MET A 66 -17.30 -8.66 4.48
C MET A 66 -15.99 -9.05 3.78
N THR A 67 -14.84 -8.95 4.44
CA THR A 67 -13.55 -9.38 3.89
C THR A 67 -13.57 -10.87 3.56
N ALA A 68 -14.01 -11.73 4.49
CA ALA A 68 -13.99 -13.17 4.32
C ALA A 68 -14.90 -13.65 3.18
N ILE A 69 -16.15 -13.16 3.14
CA ILE A 69 -17.14 -13.57 2.12
C ILE A 69 -16.67 -13.13 0.73
N PHE A 70 -16.26 -11.88 0.55
CA PHE A 70 -15.85 -11.39 -0.75
C PHE A 70 -14.49 -11.94 -1.19
N MET A 71 -13.56 -12.22 -0.28
CA MET A 71 -12.33 -12.94 -0.59
C MET A 71 -12.63 -14.38 -1.01
N ALA A 72 -13.50 -15.10 -0.31
CA ALA A 72 -13.92 -16.45 -0.71
C ALA A 72 -14.64 -16.44 -2.05
N LEU A 73 -15.48 -15.43 -2.33
CA LEU A 73 -16.14 -15.28 -3.62
C LEU A 73 -15.16 -15.17 -4.78
N THR A 74 -14.03 -14.48 -4.62
CA THR A 74 -12.97 -14.42 -5.65
C THR A 74 -12.36 -15.80 -5.96
N CYS A 75 -12.39 -16.73 -4.99
CA CYS A 75 -11.83 -18.07 -5.17
C CYS A 75 -12.81 -19.04 -5.86
N VAL A 76 -14.10 -18.81 -5.74
CA VAL A 76 -15.14 -19.73 -6.25
C VAL A 76 -15.58 -19.33 -7.66
N THR A 77 -15.70 -18.05 -7.96
CA THR A 77 -16.18 -17.56 -9.27
C THR A 77 -15.07 -17.56 -10.31
N THR A 78 -15.47 -17.76 -11.57
CA THR A 78 -14.60 -17.59 -12.75
C THR A 78 -14.91 -16.31 -13.52
N ASN A 79 -15.98 -15.60 -13.15
CA ASN A 79 -16.38 -14.37 -13.81
C ASN A 79 -15.47 -13.22 -13.32
N GLN A 80 -14.66 -12.68 -14.23
CA GLN A 80 -13.70 -11.62 -13.93
C GLN A 80 -14.34 -10.36 -13.34
N PHE A 81 -15.53 -9.98 -13.81
CA PHE A 81 -16.23 -8.80 -13.31
C PHE A 81 -16.66 -8.97 -11.85
N ILE A 82 -17.14 -10.16 -11.49
CA ILE A 82 -17.47 -10.48 -10.09
C ILE A 82 -16.20 -10.47 -9.23
N ILE A 83 -15.09 -11.01 -9.75
CA ILE A 83 -13.79 -10.97 -9.04
C ILE A 83 -13.35 -9.54 -8.78
N MET A 84 -13.46 -8.64 -9.75
CA MET A 84 -13.08 -7.24 -9.61
C MET A 84 -13.91 -6.52 -8.51
N ILE A 85 -15.22 -6.72 -8.50
CA ILE A 85 -16.12 -6.17 -7.47
C ILE A 85 -15.77 -6.76 -6.11
N ALA A 86 -15.63 -8.07 -6.01
CA ALA A 86 -15.34 -8.77 -4.77
C ALA A 86 -13.97 -8.35 -4.21
N TYR A 87 -12.96 -8.20 -5.07
CA TYR A 87 -11.67 -7.62 -4.69
C TYR A 87 -11.84 -6.23 -4.08
N THR A 88 -12.50 -5.31 -4.78
CA THR A 88 -12.68 -3.93 -4.34
C THR A 88 -13.39 -3.86 -2.98
N ILE A 89 -14.43 -4.66 -2.76
CA ILE A 89 -15.15 -4.70 -1.49
C ILE A 89 -14.29 -5.31 -0.37
N SER A 90 -13.59 -6.40 -0.64
CA SER A 90 -12.70 -7.04 0.34
C SER A 90 -11.58 -6.10 0.78
N TRP A 91 -10.92 -5.42 -0.16
CA TRP A 91 -9.88 -4.45 0.12
C TRP A 91 -10.41 -3.20 0.83
N THR A 92 -11.63 -2.75 0.50
CA THR A 92 -12.30 -1.68 1.25
C THR A 92 -12.43 -2.06 2.72
N ALA A 93 -12.88 -3.28 3.01
CA ALA A 93 -13.04 -3.73 4.38
C ALA A 93 -11.70 -3.79 5.14
N ILE A 94 -10.63 -4.26 4.49
CA ILE A 94 -9.28 -4.26 5.08
C ILE A 94 -8.82 -2.83 5.37
N GLY A 95 -8.94 -1.93 4.40
CA GLY A 95 -8.45 -0.55 4.54
C GLY A 95 -9.24 0.29 5.54
N VAL A 96 -10.54 0.03 5.73
CA VAL A 96 -11.35 0.71 6.77
C VAL A 96 -10.78 0.41 8.16
N TYR A 97 -10.27 -0.79 8.42
CA TYR A 97 -9.60 -1.10 9.69
C TYR A 97 -8.41 -0.17 9.95
N ASP A 98 -7.56 0.04 8.95
CA ASP A 98 -6.37 0.88 9.07
C ASP A 98 -6.74 2.34 9.35
N LEU A 99 -7.86 2.80 8.81
CA LEU A 99 -8.36 4.14 9.06
C LEU A 99 -9.10 4.28 10.39
N MET A 100 -9.72 3.21 10.89
CA MET A 100 -10.47 3.23 12.15
C MET A 100 -9.59 3.18 13.39
N TYR A 101 -8.43 2.53 13.33
CA TYR A 101 -7.63 2.35 14.53
C TYR A 101 -7.19 3.67 15.18
N PRO A 102 -6.73 4.72 14.45
CA PRO A 102 -6.40 5.99 15.07
C PRO A 102 -7.60 6.63 15.79
N LEU A 103 -8.78 6.55 15.20
CA LEU A 103 -10.01 7.09 15.77
C LEU A 103 -10.37 6.39 17.08
N MET A 104 -10.37 5.06 17.08
CA MET A 104 -10.66 4.26 18.28
C MET A 104 -9.66 4.50 19.40
N TRP A 105 -8.37 4.48 19.08
CA TRP A 105 -7.34 4.64 20.11
C TRP A 105 -7.32 6.04 20.72
N THR A 106 -7.71 7.06 19.98
CA THR A 106 -7.88 8.41 20.54
C THR A 106 -9.04 8.47 21.53
N SER A 107 -10.08 7.65 21.34
CA SER A 107 -11.24 7.59 22.24
C SER A 107 -10.98 6.73 23.47
N TYR A 108 -10.33 5.56 23.31
CA TYR A 108 -10.20 4.57 24.39
C TYR A 108 -8.89 4.64 25.18
N VAL A 109 -7.85 5.29 24.65
CA VAL A 109 -6.53 5.29 25.29
C VAL A 109 -6.22 6.65 25.91
N PRO A 110 -5.87 6.69 27.22
CA PRO A 110 -5.44 7.92 27.88
C PRO A 110 -4.28 8.60 27.16
N GLY A 111 -4.31 9.95 27.09
CA GLY A 111 -3.32 10.74 26.34
C GLY A 111 -1.87 10.42 26.69
N LYS A 112 -1.58 10.20 28.00
CA LYS A 112 -0.23 9.91 28.51
C LYS A 112 0.45 8.68 27.88
N ILE A 113 -0.32 7.65 27.51
CA ILE A 113 0.20 6.38 26.95
C ILE A 113 -0.20 6.17 25.50
N ARG A 114 -0.99 7.08 24.92
CA ARG A 114 -1.58 6.96 23.60
C ARG A 114 -0.51 6.73 22.52
N THR A 115 0.52 7.57 22.46
CA THR A 115 1.61 7.43 21.48
C THR A 115 2.31 6.09 21.58
N LYS A 116 2.59 5.62 22.80
CA LYS A 116 3.20 4.30 23.03
C LYS A 116 2.31 3.18 22.50
N MET A 117 1.01 3.25 22.77
CA MET A 117 0.04 2.23 22.33
C MET A 117 -0.12 2.25 20.80
N PHE A 118 -0.15 3.44 20.15
CA PHE A 118 -0.13 3.55 18.69
C PHE A 118 1.09 2.83 18.09
N SER A 119 2.28 3.11 18.63
CA SER A 119 3.51 2.47 18.15
C SER A 119 3.46 0.95 18.30
N ILE A 120 2.98 0.44 19.44
CA ILE A 120 2.87 -1.02 19.68
C ILE A 120 1.91 -1.66 18.66
N VAL A 121 0.76 -1.04 18.39
CA VAL A 121 -0.22 -1.59 17.44
C VAL A 121 0.36 -1.63 16.02
N MET A 122 1.03 -0.55 15.60
CA MET A 122 1.70 -0.50 14.30
C MET A 122 2.81 -1.56 14.18
N ILE A 123 3.63 -1.72 15.22
CA ILE A 123 4.69 -2.74 15.24
C ILE A 123 4.08 -4.14 15.15
N VAL A 124 3.04 -4.45 15.92
CA VAL A 124 2.36 -5.76 15.87
C VAL A 124 1.78 -6.02 14.49
N ASN A 125 1.08 -5.02 13.90
CA ASN A 125 0.55 -5.14 12.54
C ASN A 125 1.67 -5.42 11.53
N LEU A 126 2.74 -4.66 11.56
CA LEU A 126 3.83 -4.77 10.60
C LEU A 126 4.63 -6.08 10.76
N ILE A 127 4.88 -6.53 12.00
CA ILE A 127 5.54 -7.83 12.23
C ILE A 127 4.67 -8.96 11.69
N THR A 128 3.37 -8.97 11.99
CA THR A 128 2.48 -10.02 11.49
C THR A 128 2.33 -9.97 9.98
N GLN A 129 2.25 -8.78 9.38
CA GLN A 129 2.26 -8.59 7.94
C GLN A 129 3.55 -9.18 7.32
N THR A 130 4.70 -8.83 7.85
CA THR A 130 6.02 -9.28 7.35
C THR A 130 6.17 -10.80 7.42
N VAL A 131 5.82 -11.38 8.58
CA VAL A 131 5.87 -12.84 8.79
C VAL A 131 4.91 -13.56 7.85
N CYS A 132 3.69 -13.07 7.71
CA CYS A 132 2.68 -13.71 6.86
C CYS A 132 2.96 -13.52 5.36
N THR A 133 3.59 -12.43 4.92
CA THR A 133 4.11 -12.28 3.56
C THR A 133 5.17 -13.37 3.28
N PHE A 134 6.12 -13.56 4.20
CA PHE A 134 7.16 -14.57 4.07
C PHE A 134 6.58 -15.99 4.01
N LEU A 135 5.67 -16.31 4.91
CA LEU A 135 5.04 -17.64 4.99
C LEU A 135 4.09 -17.90 3.81
N GLY A 136 3.40 -16.88 3.33
CA GLY A 136 2.40 -16.98 2.27
C GLY A 136 2.97 -17.55 0.97
N GLY A 137 4.09 -17.02 0.49
CA GLY A 137 4.72 -17.53 -0.72
C GLY A 137 5.23 -18.97 -0.58
N LYS A 138 5.74 -19.33 0.62
CA LYS A 138 6.16 -20.70 0.91
C LYS A 138 4.99 -21.66 0.99
N ALA A 139 3.88 -21.23 1.59
CA ALA A 139 2.67 -22.03 1.67
C ALA A 139 2.08 -22.35 0.29
N ILE A 140 2.09 -21.38 -0.65
CA ILE A 140 1.65 -21.65 -2.04
C ILE A 140 2.49 -22.74 -2.68
N VAL A 141 3.81 -22.66 -2.59
CA VAL A 141 4.71 -23.65 -3.18
C VAL A 141 4.51 -25.01 -2.52
N TRP A 142 4.29 -25.04 -1.20
CA TRP A 142 4.02 -26.28 -0.47
C TRP A 142 2.69 -26.92 -0.89
N PHE A 143 1.60 -26.16 -0.95
CA PHE A 143 0.30 -26.66 -1.44
C PHE A 143 0.39 -27.11 -2.89
N PHE A 144 1.10 -26.38 -3.75
CA PHE A 144 1.32 -26.74 -5.14
C PHE A 144 2.08 -28.06 -5.28
N GLY A 145 3.14 -28.25 -4.48
CA GLY A 145 3.86 -29.51 -4.41
C GLY A 145 2.99 -30.68 -3.95
N MET A 146 2.15 -30.47 -2.93
CA MET A 146 1.19 -31.47 -2.44
C MET A 146 0.17 -31.88 -3.51
N ILE A 147 -0.44 -30.92 -4.19
CA ILE A 147 -1.46 -31.18 -5.22
C ILE A 147 -0.87 -31.96 -6.40
N ARG A 148 0.37 -31.62 -6.79
CA ARG A 148 1.08 -32.26 -7.91
C ARG A 148 1.79 -33.55 -7.53
N GLY A 149 1.97 -33.84 -6.25
CA GLY A 149 2.79 -34.98 -5.79
C GLY A 149 4.28 -34.84 -6.11
N ILE A 150 4.81 -33.58 -6.14
CA ILE A 150 6.23 -33.28 -6.43
C ILE A 150 6.93 -32.67 -5.22
N SER A 151 8.27 -32.71 -5.23
CA SER A 151 9.05 -32.13 -4.15
C SER A 151 8.83 -30.61 -4.05
N TYR A 152 9.05 -30.03 -2.85
CA TYR A 152 8.98 -28.57 -2.65
C TYR A 152 9.93 -27.82 -3.59
N ARG A 153 11.14 -28.39 -3.82
CA ARG A 153 12.15 -27.79 -4.70
C ARG A 153 11.66 -27.73 -6.15
N ASP A 154 11.06 -28.81 -6.66
CA ASP A 154 10.55 -28.86 -8.02
C ASP A 154 9.33 -27.95 -8.18
N ALA A 155 8.45 -27.91 -7.19
CA ALA A 155 7.31 -27.01 -7.14
C ALA A 155 7.77 -25.52 -7.14
N SER A 156 8.81 -25.19 -6.40
CA SER A 156 9.40 -23.85 -6.37
C SER A 156 9.93 -23.45 -7.75
N LEU A 157 10.75 -24.29 -8.37
CA LEU A 157 11.29 -24.05 -9.72
C LEU A 157 10.19 -23.94 -10.78
N LEU A 158 9.17 -24.81 -10.71
CA LEU A 158 8.04 -24.78 -11.63
C LEU A 158 7.20 -23.50 -11.47
N SER A 159 7.07 -22.99 -10.25
CA SER A 159 6.34 -21.75 -9.97
C SER A 159 6.95 -20.51 -10.65
N ALA A 160 8.25 -20.54 -10.96
CA ALA A 160 8.98 -19.47 -11.62
C ALA A 160 8.76 -19.42 -13.15
N LYS A 161 8.30 -20.51 -13.75
CA LYS A 161 8.23 -20.67 -15.19
C LYS A 161 6.80 -20.49 -15.70
N PRO A 162 6.40 -19.30 -16.20
CA PRO A 162 5.04 -19.05 -16.70
C PRO A 162 4.64 -19.99 -17.82
N GLU A 163 5.56 -20.29 -18.73
CA GLU A 163 5.35 -21.16 -19.90
C GLU A 163 5.02 -22.62 -19.55
N LEU A 164 5.48 -23.08 -18.38
CA LEU A 164 5.19 -24.44 -17.89
C LEU A 164 3.92 -24.49 -17.03
N LYS A 165 3.36 -23.34 -16.64
CA LYS A 165 2.08 -23.25 -15.94
C LYS A 165 0.91 -23.21 -16.93
N THR A 166 0.72 -24.29 -17.68
CA THR A 166 -0.38 -24.47 -18.64
C THR A 166 -1.20 -25.71 -18.32
N GLY A 167 -2.40 -25.82 -18.87
CA GLY A 167 -3.25 -26.98 -18.67
C GLY A 167 -3.45 -27.30 -17.17
N GLN A 168 -3.31 -28.57 -16.81
CA GLN A 168 -3.50 -29.02 -15.42
C GLN A 168 -2.51 -28.38 -14.41
N THR A 169 -1.29 -28.07 -14.85
CA THR A 169 -0.30 -27.42 -13.99
C THR A 169 -0.75 -26.02 -13.57
N LEU A 170 -1.38 -25.27 -14.45
CA LEU A 170 -1.94 -23.96 -14.13
C LEU A 170 -3.12 -24.08 -13.17
N VAL A 171 -3.98 -25.07 -13.37
CA VAL A 171 -5.12 -25.35 -12.47
C VAL A 171 -4.63 -25.68 -11.07
N ASP A 172 -3.64 -26.57 -10.94
CA ASP A 172 -3.08 -26.98 -9.65
C ASP A 172 -2.41 -25.81 -8.92
N TYR A 173 -1.66 -24.97 -9.66
CA TYR A 173 -1.06 -23.75 -9.09
C TYR A 173 -2.13 -22.75 -8.65
N THR A 174 -3.17 -22.55 -9.45
CA THR A 174 -4.29 -21.67 -9.12
C THR A 174 -5.04 -22.18 -7.88
N ASN A 175 -5.24 -23.48 -7.77
CA ASN A 175 -5.88 -24.10 -6.60
C ASN A 175 -5.03 -23.95 -5.33
N SER A 176 -3.70 -24.02 -5.43
CA SER A 176 -2.82 -23.74 -4.28
C SER A 176 -2.98 -22.32 -3.75
N CYS A 177 -3.12 -21.34 -4.64
CA CYS A 177 -3.41 -19.95 -4.26
C CYS A 177 -4.81 -19.82 -3.62
N ARG A 178 -5.83 -20.49 -4.20
CA ARG A 178 -7.20 -20.51 -3.65
C ARG A 178 -7.26 -21.06 -2.23
N ILE A 179 -6.56 -22.17 -1.98
CA ILE A 179 -6.52 -22.78 -0.64
C ILE A 179 -5.97 -21.78 0.37
N LEU A 180 -4.87 -21.11 0.05
CA LEU A 180 -4.26 -20.12 0.96
C LEU A 180 -5.19 -18.91 1.19
N LEU A 181 -5.85 -18.41 0.15
CA LEU A 181 -6.80 -17.29 0.28
C LEU A 181 -8.04 -17.69 1.09
N LEU A 182 -8.56 -18.91 0.96
CA LEU A 182 -9.66 -19.41 1.77
C LEU A 182 -9.26 -19.59 3.24
N ILE A 183 -8.04 -20.06 3.51
CA ILE A 183 -7.50 -20.10 4.87
C ILE A 183 -7.41 -18.68 5.43
N THR A 184 -6.95 -17.71 4.63
CA THR A 184 -6.86 -16.30 5.04
C THR A 184 -8.25 -15.71 5.34
N ALA A 185 -9.25 -16.03 4.52
CA ALA A 185 -10.63 -15.65 4.77
C ALA A 185 -11.16 -16.23 6.10
N ALA A 186 -10.86 -17.50 6.39
CA ALA A 186 -11.22 -18.13 7.67
C ALA A 186 -10.51 -17.47 8.87
N VAL A 187 -9.22 -17.16 8.73
CA VAL A 187 -8.45 -16.45 9.78
C VAL A 187 -9.03 -15.06 10.05
N THR A 188 -9.53 -14.37 9.02
CA THR A 188 -10.19 -13.07 9.18
C THR A 188 -11.40 -13.15 10.11
N MET A 189 -12.12 -14.27 10.15
CA MET A 189 -13.25 -14.46 11.05
C MET A 189 -12.87 -14.51 12.54
N ILE A 190 -11.59 -14.76 12.86
CA ILE A 190 -11.11 -14.61 14.25
C ILE A 190 -11.22 -13.16 14.70
N ALA A 191 -10.97 -12.20 13.79
CA ALA A 191 -11.16 -10.78 14.09
C ALA A 191 -12.64 -10.43 14.40
N PHE A 192 -13.60 -11.09 13.75
CA PHE A 192 -15.02 -10.97 14.08
C PHE A 192 -15.31 -11.42 15.51
N ILE A 193 -14.80 -12.60 15.90
CA ILE A 193 -14.97 -13.13 17.26
C ILE A 193 -14.39 -12.16 18.30
N LEU A 194 -13.20 -11.62 18.05
CA LEU A 194 -12.59 -10.63 18.94
C LEU A 194 -13.38 -9.31 18.99
N ALA A 195 -13.99 -8.89 17.87
CA ALA A 195 -14.81 -7.68 17.83
C ALA A 195 -16.10 -7.79 18.66
N LEU A 196 -16.62 -9.00 18.92
CA LEU A 196 -17.78 -9.22 19.78
C LEU A 196 -17.55 -8.75 21.23
N PHE A 197 -16.30 -8.80 21.69
CA PHE A 197 -15.91 -8.37 23.03
C PHE A 197 -15.68 -6.86 23.16
N ILE A 198 -15.73 -6.10 22.06
CA ILE A 198 -15.62 -4.65 22.10
C ILE A 198 -16.96 -4.06 22.52
N HIS A 199 -16.91 -3.13 23.48
CA HIS A 199 -18.05 -2.33 23.90
C HIS A 199 -17.75 -0.87 23.56
N ASP A 200 -18.69 -0.19 22.93
CA ASP A 200 -18.63 1.24 22.67
C ASP A 200 -19.90 1.93 23.19
N VAL A 201 -19.77 3.18 23.60
CA VAL A 201 -20.88 4.03 24.01
C VAL A 201 -20.97 5.23 23.07
N PRO A 202 -22.15 5.83 22.87
CA PRO A 202 -22.31 6.95 21.93
C PRO A 202 -21.36 8.12 22.14
N SER A 203 -20.94 8.39 23.38
CA SER A 203 -19.92 9.41 23.70
C SER A 203 -18.55 9.18 23.09
N ASP A 204 -18.20 7.93 22.70
CA ASP A 204 -16.89 7.60 22.17
C ASP A 204 -16.73 8.05 20.69
N TYR A 205 -17.84 8.15 19.96
CA TYR A 205 -17.85 8.44 18.53
C TYR A 205 -18.79 9.58 18.11
N ARG A 206 -19.60 10.12 19.03
CA ARG A 206 -20.41 11.32 18.83
C ARG A 206 -19.74 12.48 19.55
N SER A 207 -19.30 13.46 18.80
CA SER A 207 -18.89 14.75 19.34
C SER A 207 -20.13 15.55 19.68
N GLU A 208 -20.28 16.04 20.91
CA GLU A 208 -21.32 16.99 21.29
C GLU A 208 -21.12 18.39 20.67
N THR A 209 -19.95 18.64 20.13
CA THR A 209 -19.62 19.91 19.49
C THR A 209 -20.12 19.93 18.05
N THR A 210 -21.26 20.57 17.87
CA THR A 210 -21.48 21.66 16.91
C THR A 210 -20.72 21.53 15.56
N GLU A 211 -20.80 20.38 14.88
CA GLU A 211 -20.73 20.39 13.40
C GLU A 211 -22.01 20.99 12.79
N ALA A 212 -22.95 21.36 13.63
CA ALA A 212 -24.09 22.14 13.27
C ALA A 212 -23.66 23.53 12.83
N LYS A 213 -23.68 23.77 11.52
CA LYS A 213 -23.66 25.09 10.91
C LYS A 213 -22.31 25.79 10.72
N GLN A 214 -21.27 25.12 10.28
CA GLN A 214 -20.37 25.86 9.39
C GLN A 214 -21.14 26.11 8.07
N SER A 215 -21.58 27.35 7.91
CA SER A 215 -22.29 27.81 6.71
C SER A 215 -21.54 27.35 5.46
N LYS A 216 -22.27 26.95 4.40
CA LYS A 216 -21.67 26.65 3.08
C LYS A 216 -20.69 27.74 2.61
N ALA A 217 -20.93 29.00 2.98
CA ALA A 217 -20.06 30.14 2.71
C ALA A 217 -18.69 30.02 3.40
N ASN A 218 -18.64 29.56 4.66
CA ASN A 218 -17.37 29.38 5.39
C ASN A 218 -16.55 28.21 4.82
N LYS A 219 -17.21 27.14 4.37
CA LYS A 219 -16.53 26.01 3.70
C LYS A 219 -15.93 26.44 2.37
N MET A 220 -16.68 27.22 1.57
CA MET A 220 -16.19 27.73 0.29
C MET A 220 -15.02 28.70 0.45
N ALA A 221 -15.06 29.59 1.44
CA ALA A 221 -13.95 30.48 1.76
C ALA A 221 -12.70 29.71 2.22
N MET A 222 -12.87 28.63 2.97
CA MET A 222 -11.79 27.73 3.39
C MET A 222 -11.14 27.03 2.19
N TYR A 223 -11.93 26.46 1.27
CA TYR A 223 -11.40 25.84 0.05
C TYR A 223 -10.66 26.85 -0.84
N LYS A 224 -11.14 28.10 -0.93
CA LYS A 224 -10.46 29.17 -1.68
C LYS A 224 -9.08 29.50 -1.09
N LYS A 225 -8.91 29.48 0.23
CA LYS A 225 -7.59 29.62 0.89
C LYS A 225 -6.65 28.44 0.58
N LEU A 226 -7.18 27.23 0.38
CA LEU A 226 -6.40 26.07 -0.01
C LEU A 226 -5.89 26.12 -1.47
N LEU A 227 -6.46 26.96 -2.33
CA LEU A 227 -6.00 27.17 -3.69
C LEU A 227 -4.85 28.19 -3.82
N SER A 228 -4.09 28.40 -2.73
CA SER A 228 -2.88 29.21 -2.79
C SER A 228 -1.82 28.59 -3.70
N LYS A 229 -0.98 29.43 -4.31
CA LYS A 229 0.11 28.95 -5.22
C LYS A 229 0.98 27.89 -4.56
N LYS A 230 1.37 28.08 -3.28
CA LYS A 230 2.20 27.13 -2.52
C LYS A 230 1.52 25.75 -2.36
N THR A 231 0.22 25.76 -2.09
CA THR A 231 -0.57 24.54 -1.84
C THR A 231 -0.80 23.76 -3.13
N VAL A 232 -1.16 24.47 -4.21
CA VAL A 232 -1.35 23.87 -5.55
C VAL A 232 -0.05 23.25 -6.05
N MET A 233 1.08 23.95 -5.89
CA MET A 233 2.39 23.42 -6.27
C MET A 233 2.79 22.21 -5.44
N TRP A 234 2.48 22.19 -4.13
CA TRP A 234 2.72 21.02 -3.30
C TRP A 234 1.87 19.81 -3.73
N ILE A 235 0.59 20.03 -4.04
CA ILE A 235 -0.30 18.98 -4.57
C ILE A 235 0.24 18.45 -5.90
N ALA A 236 0.71 19.31 -6.80
CA ALA A 236 1.29 18.90 -8.08
C ALA A 236 2.55 18.04 -7.88
N TYR A 237 3.42 18.43 -6.94
CA TYR A 237 4.60 17.63 -6.56
C TYR A 237 4.19 16.25 -6.04
N ILE A 238 3.29 16.20 -5.06
CA ILE A 238 2.81 14.96 -4.45
C ILE A 238 2.14 14.05 -5.48
N ALA A 239 1.31 14.62 -6.36
CA ALA A 239 0.67 13.87 -7.44
C ALA A 239 1.71 13.26 -8.40
N GLY A 240 2.75 14.01 -8.78
CA GLY A 240 3.83 13.53 -9.63
C GLY A 240 4.61 12.37 -8.98
N ILE A 241 5.03 12.53 -7.73
CA ILE A 241 5.73 11.46 -6.99
C ILE A 241 4.86 10.20 -6.85
N GLN A 242 3.59 10.36 -6.54
CA GLN A 242 2.67 9.22 -6.40
C GLN A 242 2.44 8.50 -7.74
N LEU A 243 2.35 9.24 -8.84
CA LEU A 243 2.26 8.63 -10.17
C LEU A 243 3.45 7.69 -10.42
N GLY A 244 4.69 8.18 -10.25
CA GLY A 244 5.88 7.36 -10.45
C GLY A 244 6.00 6.21 -9.45
N ALA A 245 5.61 6.41 -8.18
CA ALA A 245 5.67 5.37 -7.16
C ALA A 245 4.70 4.22 -7.45
N ARG A 246 3.46 4.53 -7.85
CA ARG A 246 2.40 3.53 -8.12
C ARG A 246 2.69 2.66 -9.33
N LEU A 247 3.32 3.20 -10.38
CA LEU A 247 3.73 2.43 -11.55
C LEU A 247 4.62 1.22 -11.20
N VAL A 248 5.33 1.28 -10.07
CA VAL A 248 6.33 0.27 -9.70
C VAL A 248 5.95 -0.47 -8.43
N ALA A 249 5.66 0.25 -7.33
CA ALA A 249 5.60 -0.33 -6.01
C ALA A 249 4.53 -1.43 -5.86
N VAL A 250 3.37 -1.23 -6.47
CA VAL A 250 2.23 -2.16 -6.40
C VAL A 250 2.51 -3.45 -7.17
N TYR A 251 3.31 -3.37 -8.22
CA TYR A 251 3.54 -4.48 -9.15
C TYR A 251 4.83 -5.27 -8.89
N VAL A 252 5.57 -4.96 -7.81
CA VAL A 252 6.81 -5.66 -7.44
C VAL A 252 6.66 -7.18 -7.41
N PRO A 253 5.63 -7.80 -6.79
CA PRO A 253 5.50 -9.24 -6.78
C PRO A 253 5.35 -9.85 -8.18
N ILE A 254 4.65 -9.14 -9.06
CA ILE A 254 4.40 -9.59 -10.44
C ILE A 254 5.66 -9.38 -11.29
N TYR A 255 6.36 -8.27 -11.13
CA TYR A 255 7.66 -8.01 -11.76
C TYR A 255 8.66 -9.12 -11.43
N LEU A 256 8.78 -9.50 -10.16
CA LEU A 256 9.70 -10.55 -9.71
C LEU A 256 9.33 -11.93 -10.29
N ASN A 257 8.09 -12.34 -10.14
CA ASN A 257 7.68 -13.69 -10.51
C ASN A 257 7.44 -13.83 -12.03
N ASN A 258 6.70 -12.91 -12.65
CA ASN A 258 6.27 -13.08 -14.05
C ASN A 258 7.29 -12.49 -15.05
N TYR A 259 7.98 -11.40 -14.72
CA TYR A 259 8.93 -10.77 -15.63
C TYR A 259 10.36 -11.30 -15.46
N LEU A 260 10.84 -11.44 -14.21
CA LEU A 260 12.17 -11.97 -13.92
C LEU A 260 12.22 -13.48 -13.73
N HIS A 261 11.07 -14.17 -13.73
CA HIS A 261 10.96 -15.61 -13.52
C HIS A 261 11.59 -16.09 -12.20
N ILE A 262 11.46 -15.26 -11.14
CA ILE A 262 11.91 -15.61 -9.79
C ILE A 262 10.87 -16.53 -9.14
N PRO A 263 11.27 -17.65 -8.52
CA PRO A 263 10.37 -18.55 -7.81
C PRO A 263 9.51 -17.83 -6.77
N ARG A 264 8.30 -18.32 -6.57
CA ARG A 264 7.29 -17.65 -5.74
C ARG A 264 7.71 -17.50 -4.27
N ASP A 265 8.36 -18.50 -3.71
CA ASP A 265 8.89 -18.50 -2.34
C ASP A 265 10.06 -17.52 -2.16
N VAL A 266 10.89 -17.36 -3.19
CA VAL A 266 11.95 -16.34 -3.23
C VAL A 266 11.36 -14.94 -3.38
N THR A 267 10.35 -14.77 -4.23
CA THR A 267 9.61 -13.51 -4.39
C THR A 267 9.05 -13.03 -3.04
N SER A 268 8.38 -13.90 -2.28
CA SER A 268 7.84 -13.53 -0.98
C SER A 268 8.93 -13.22 0.05
N THR A 269 10.08 -13.89 -0.05
CA THR A 269 11.26 -13.58 0.79
C THR A 269 11.81 -12.19 0.46
N ILE A 270 11.98 -11.85 -0.82
CA ILE A 270 12.40 -10.51 -1.25
C ILE A 270 11.42 -9.45 -0.77
N ASN A 271 10.10 -9.67 -0.94
CA ASN A 271 9.08 -8.73 -0.47
C ASN A 271 9.12 -8.52 1.05
N THR A 272 9.46 -9.55 1.81
CA THR A 272 9.67 -9.44 3.26
C THR A 272 10.81 -8.49 3.60
N PHE A 273 11.96 -8.61 2.92
CA PHE A 273 13.08 -7.68 3.09
C PHE A 273 12.73 -6.26 2.63
N VAL A 274 11.95 -6.12 1.57
CA VAL A 274 11.46 -4.82 1.09
C VAL A 274 10.59 -4.13 2.16
N GLN A 275 9.73 -4.88 2.86
CA GLN A 275 8.94 -4.32 3.98
C GLN A 275 9.83 -3.92 5.16
N ALA A 276 10.85 -4.73 5.50
CA ALA A 276 11.81 -4.36 6.54
C ALA A 276 12.60 -3.08 6.18
N ALA A 277 12.91 -2.87 4.89
CA ALA A 277 13.58 -1.67 4.43
C ALA A 277 12.78 -0.38 4.68
N MET A 278 11.45 -0.45 4.66
CA MET A 278 10.59 0.70 4.99
C MET A 278 10.80 1.18 6.43
N LEU A 279 10.85 0.23 7.39
CA LEU A 279 11.10 0.55 8.80
C LEU A 279 12.46 1.23 8.99
N ILE A 280 13.49 0.67 8.36
CA ILE A 280 14.84 1.23 8.40
C ILE A 280 14.83 2.64 7.82
N GLY A 281 14.14 2.84 6.68
CA GLY A 281 13.98 4.15 6.07
C GLY A 281 13.38 5.18 7.04
N TYR A 282 12.32 4.84 7.74
CA TYR A 282 11.69 5.75 8.72
C TYR A 282 12.61 6.13 9.88
N VAL A 283 13.45 5.22 10.35
CA VAL A 283 14.43 5.52 11.40
C VAL A 283 15.50 6.52 10.94
N PHE A 284 15.87 6.47 9.64
CA PHE A 284 16.85 7.39 9.07
C PHE A 284 16.28 8.78 8.72
N ALA A 285 14.97 8.94 8.63
CA ALA A 285 14.33 10.19 8.23
C ALA A 285 14.77 11.42 9.07
N PRO A 286 14.76 11.39 10.42
CA PRO A 286 15.18 12.55 11.22
C PRO A 286 16.65 12.92 11.03
N PHE A 287 17.52 11.92 10.80
CA PHE A 287 18.94 12.17 10.56
C PHE A 287 19.16 12.89 9.22
N LEU A 288 18.46 12.47 8.17
CA LEU A 288 18.52 13.12 6.85
C LEU A 288 18.00 14.55 6.94
N GLU A 289 16.85 14.76 7.58
CA GLU A 289 16.24 16.08 7.77
C GLU A 289 17.18 17.04 8.49
N LYS A 290 17.76 16.61 9.60
CA LYS A 290 18.69 17.42 10.40
C LYS A 290 19.93 17.84 9.61
N LYS A 291 20.46 16.95 8.74
CA LYS A 291 21.70 17.20 8.00
C LYS A 291 21.48 18.04 6.74
N LEU A 292 20.46 17.76 5.97
CA LEU A 292 20.24 18.36 4.63
C LEU A 292 19.09 19.38 4.61
N GLY A 293 18.24 19.39 5.64
CA GLY A 293 16.96 20.08 5.65
C GLY A 293 15.85 19.29 4.97
N ALA A 294 14.61 19.67 5.18
CA ALA A 294 13.44 18.91 4.79
C ALA A 294 13.33 18.68 3.27
N ILE A 295 13.37 19.76 2.51
CA ILE A 295 13.15 19.70 1.04
C ILE A 295 14.29 18.98 0.31
N VAL A 296 15.54 19.31 0.69
CA VAL A 296 16.71 18.68 0.07
C VAL A 296 16.81 17.20 0.43
N SER A 297 16.45 16.79 1.65
CA SER A 297 16.40 15.39 2.06
C SER A 297 15.41 14.59 1.22
N VAL A 298 14.22 15.15 1.00
CA VAL A 298 13.18 14.51 0.17
C VAL A 298 13.66 14.37 -1.27
N ALA A 299 14.20 15.43 -1.86
CA ALA A 299 14.70 15.40 -3.24
C ALA A 299 15.90 14.43 -3.39
N ALA A 300 16.86 14.46 -2.45
CA ALA A 300 18.03 13.58 -2.48
C ALA A 300 17.63 12.10 -2.36
N GLY A 301 16.75 11.76 -1.41
CA GLY A 301 16.24 10.38 -1.26
C GLY A 301 15.54 9.89 -2.51
N THR A 302 14.71 10.72 -3.14
CA THR A 302 14.02 10.39 -4.39
C THR A 302 14.98 10.26 -5.56
N LEU A 303 15.93 11.19 -5.74
CA LEU A 303 16.92 11.13 -6.81
C LEU A 303 17.86 9.94 -6.69
N THR A 304 18.23 9.56 -5.47
CA THR A 304 19.08 8.36 -5.23
C THR A 304 18.35 7.05 -5.62
N CYS A 305 17.01 7.04 -5.66
CA CYS A 305 16.26 5.91 -6.19
C CYS A 305 16.42 5.74 -7.71
N VAL A 306 16.72 6.82 -8.45
CA VAL A 306 16.74 6.80 -9.94
C VAL A 306 17.74 5.79 -10.51
N PRO A 307 19.04 5.80 -10.14
CA PRO A 307 19.98 4.80 -10.66
C PRO A 307 19.56 3.37 -10.27
N VAL A 308 18.99 3.17 -9.09
CA VAL A 308 18.50 1.85 -8.64
C VAL A 308 17.33 1.41 -9.52
N MET A 309 16.42 2.32 -9.88
CA MET A 309 15.29 2.02 -10.77
C MET A 309 15.75 1.68 -12.19
N LEU A 310 16.77 2.37 -12.71
CA LEU A 310 17.37 2.06 -14.02
C LEU A 310 18.03 0.68 -14.04
N LEU A 311 18.68 0.27 -12.94
CA LEU A 311 19.20 -1.09 -12.80
C LEU A 311 18.05 -2.12 -12.77
N LEU A 312 17.00 -1.86 -12.01
CA LEU A 312 15.82 -2.73 -11.96
C LEU A 312 15.11 -2.82 -13.33
N ALA A 313 15.02 -1.74 -14.08
CA ALA A 313 14.50 -1.77 -15.46
C ALA A 313 15.26 -2.77 -16.35
N ASN A 314 16.57 -2.93 -16.11
CA ASN A 314 17.42 -3.89 -16.81
C ASN A 314 17.59 -5.22 -16.05
N GLY A 315 16.66 -5.58 -15.17
CA GLY A 315 16.76 -6.71 -14.26
C GLY A 315 17.16 -8.03 -14.93
N ARG A 316 16.63 -8.32 -16.13
CA ARG A 316 17.00 -9.54 -16.90
C ARG A 316 18.48 -9.64 -17.27
N ARG A 317 19.21 -8.51 -17.28
CA ARG A 317 20.65 -8.46 -17.61
C ARG A 317 21.55 -8.52 -16.38
N LEU A 318 21.01 -8.46 -15.17
CA LEU A 318 21.79 -8.41 -13.93
C LEU A 318 22.38 -9.76 -13.48
N GLY A 319 22.01 -10.84 -14.16
CA GLY A 319 22.47 -12.18 -13.84
C GLY A 319 21.41 -13.26 -14.03
N SER A 320 21.66 -14.44 -13.50
CA SER A 320 20.74 -15.58 -13.54
C SER A 320 20.74 -16.34 -12.22
N GLY A 321 19.66 -17.10 -11.97
CA GLY A 321 19.56 -17.94 -10.77
C GLY A 321 19.69 -17.14 -9.47
N SER A 322 20.39 -17.69 -8.50
CA SER A 322 20.54 -17.10 -7.15
C SER A 322 21.24 -15.74 -7.15
N VAL A 323 22.15 -15.48 -8.10
CA VAL A 323 22.83 -14.18 -8.21
C VAL A 323 21.83 -13.09 -8.57
N LEU A 324 20.95 -13.34 -9.52
CA LEU A 324 19.86 -12.40 -9.88
C LEU A 324 18.96 -12.12 -8.67
N PHE A 325 18.60 -13.15 -7.89
CA PHE A 325 17.72 -13.00 -6.74
C PHE A 325 18.30 -12.06 -5.68
N VAL A 326 19.59 -12.22 -5.39
CA VAL A 326 20.31 -11.39 -4.41
C VAL A 326 20.44 -9.95 -4.92
N ILE A 327 20.89 -9.76 -6.15
CA ILE A 327 21.06 -8.41 -6.72
C ILE A 327 19.73 -7.64 -6.75
N VAL A 328 18.68 -8.26 -7.28
CA VAL A 328 17.36 -7.62 -7.36
C VAL A 328 16.78 -7.39 -5.98
N GLY A 329 16.97 -8.32 -5.04
CA GLY A 329 16.57 -8.15 -3.64
C GLY A 329 17.22 -6.94 -2.98
N ILE A 330 18.55 -6.78 -3.14
CA ILE A 330 19.31 -5.62 -2.63
C ILE A 330 18.82 -4.31 -3.29
N LEU A 331 18.63 -4.30 -4.61
CA LEU A 331 18.15 -3.11 -5.33
C LEU A 331 16.75 -2.69 -4.87
N LEU A 332 15.84 -3.62 -4.70
CA LEU A 332 14.49 -3.34 -4.19
C LEU A 332 14.52 -2.86 -2.73
N PHE A 333 15.36 -3.47 -1.90
CA PHE A 333 15.59 -3.05 -0.51
C PHE A 333 16.07 -1.60 -0.45
N LEU A 334 17.12 -1.25 -1.22
CA LEU A 334 17.67 0.10 -1.28
C LEU A 334 16.62 1.10 -1.81
N ARG A 335 15.97 0.78 -2.93
CA ARG A 335 14.92 1.64 -3.51
C ARG A 335 13.81 1.92 -2.51
N THR A 336 13.34 0.89 -1.82
CA THR A 336 12.21 1.04 -0.90
C THR A 336 12.63 1.75 0.38
N GLY A 337 13.80 1.44 0.94
CA GLY A 337 14.34 2.14 2.10
C GLY A 337 14.54 3.63 1.83
N LEU A 338 15.16 3.99 0.72
CA LEU A 338 15.41 5.39 0.32
C LEU A 338 14.12 6.17 0.07
N ALA A 339 13.17 5.58 -0.67
CA ALA A 339 11.89 6.23 -0.95
C ALA A 339 11.09 6.46 0.34
N ASN A 340 11.04 5.47 1.23
CA ASN A 340 10.26 5.58 2.46
C ASN A 340 10.94 6.42 3.54
N ALA A 341 12.28 6.56 3.54
CA ALA A 341 12.99 7.48 4.41
C ALA A 341 12.52 8.93 4.25
N THR A 342 11.99 9.29 3.09
CA THR A 342 11.50 10.65 2.83
C THR A 342 10.05 10.87 3.24
N MET A 343 9.26 9.81 3.45
CA MET A 343 7.81 9.92 3.71
C MET A 343 7.45 10.69 4.99
N PRO A 344 8.08 10.44 6.16
CA PRO A 344 7.78 11.20 7.37
C PRO A 344 8.04 12.70 7.18
N ILE A 345 9.15 13.04 6.50
CA ILE A 345 9.54 14.42 6.21
C ILE A 345 8.50 15.07 5.27
N GLN A 346 8.06 14.38 4.23
CA GLN A 346 7.01 14.87 3.32
C GLN A 346 5.70 15.15 4.06
N GLN A 347 5.29 14.24 4.96
CA GLN A 347 4.07 14.41 5.75
C GLN A 347 4.17 15.60 6.69
N GLU A 348 5.30 15.80 7.35
CA GLU A 348 5.53 16.93 8.24
C GLU A 348 5.52 18.26 7.48
N VAL A 349 6.26 18.36 6.36
CA VAL A 349 6.26 19.52 5.47
C VAL A 349 4.85 19.81 4.95
N GLN A 350 4.08 18.80 4.58
CA GLN A 350 2.70 18.94 4.15
C GLN A 350 1.82 19.61 5.20
N MET A 351 2.00 19.29 6.48
CA MET A 351 1.24 19.92 7.57
C MET A 351 1.69 21.36 7.85
N VAL A 352 2.97 21.66 7.67
CA VAL A 352 3.55 22.98 7.98
C VAL A 352 3.30 24.00 6.87
N ILE A 353 3.17 23.55 5.62
CA ILE A 353 2.88 24.43 4.47
C ILE A 353 1.54 25.15 4.62
N VAL A 354 0.57 24.58 5.34
CA VAL A 354 -0.75 25.15 5.54
C VAL A 354 -1.00 25.54 6.99
N ASP A 355 -1.83 26.57 7.19
CA ASP A 355 -2.26 27.01 8.51
C ASP A 355 -2.97 25.87 9.25
N LYS A 356 -2.85 25.84 10.59
CA LYS A 356 -3.36 24.75 11.43
C LYS A 356 -4.83 24.43 11.17
N ASP A 357 -5.66 25.43 11.00
CA ASP A 357 -7.11 25.29 10.77
C ASP A 357 -7.44 24.65 9.39
N LEU A 358 -6.53 24.76 8.44
CA LEU A 358 -6.70 24.24 7.08
C LEU A 358 -6.15 22.81 6.91
N ARG A 359 -5.38 22.28 7.85
CA ARG A 359 -4.71 20.97 7.75
C ARG A 359 -5.68 19.81 7.44
N PRO A 360 -6.85 19.68 8.12
CA PRO A 360 -7.78 18.60 7.82
C PRO A 360 -8.33 18.68 6.40
N ALA A 361 -8.73 19.88 5.95
CA ALA A 361 -9.25 20.09 4.61
C ALA A 361 -8.16 19.86 3.55
N PHE A 362 -6.92 20.27 3.81
CA PHE A 362 -5.79 20.05 2.93
C PHE A 362 -5.47 18.56 2.78
N THR A 363 -5.48 17.80 3.86
CA THR A 363 -5.33 16.34 3.83
C THR A 363 -6.39 15.70 2.96
N GLY A 364 -7.65 16.16 3.05
CA GLY A 364 -8.74 15.70 2.17
C GLY A 364 -8.47 15.97 0.69
N VAL A 365 -7.98 17.17 0.35
CA VAL A 365 -7.63 17.52 -1.04
C VAL A 365 -6.47 16.65 -1.56
N VAL A 366 -5.46 16.38 -0.74
CA VAL A 366 -4.34 15.49 -1.09
C VAL A 366 -4.84 14.06 -1.35
N GLN A 367 -5.78 13.54 -0.55
CA GLN A 367 -6.37 12.21 -0.79
C GLN A 367 -7.16 12.15 -2.10
N ILE A 368 -7.88 13.23 -2.45
CA ILE A 368 -8.54 13.33 -3.76
C ILE A 368 -7.50 13.31 -4.89
N ALA A 369 -6.40 14.05 -4.73
CA ALA A 369 -5.31 14.03 -5.72
C ALA A 369 -4.72 12.62 -5.88
N TYR A 370 -4.54 11.87 -4.79
CA TYR A 370 -4.09 10.47 -4.83
C TYR A 370 -5.08 9.56 -5.56
N ALA A 371 -6.38 9.76 -5.36
CA ALA A 371 -7.39 8.99 -6.06
C ALA A 371 -7.38 9.28 -7.57
N VAL A 372 -7.30 10.56 -7.95
CA VAL A 372 -7.20 10.98 -9.37
C VAL A 372 -5.94 10.38 -10.04
N VAL A 373 -4.79 10.49 -9.37
CA VAL A 373 -3.54 9.88 -9.85
C VAL A 373 -3.69 8.37 -9.99
N GLY A 374 -4.33 7.71 -9.03
CA GLY A 374 -4.58 6.27 -9.09
C GLY A 374 -5.42 5.85 -10.30
N VAL A 375 -6.43 6.65 -10.66
CA VAL A 375 -7.23 6.40 -11.88
C VAL A 375 -6.39 6.58 -13.14
N ILE A 376 -5.64 7.69 -13.24
CA ILE A 376 -4.78 7.98 -14.40
C ILE A 376 -3.75 6.87 -14.58
N ASP A 377 -3.07 6.49 -13.50
CA ASP A 377 -2.06 5.44 -13.50
C ASP A 377 -2.65 4.08 -13.87
N GLY A 378 -3.80 3.74 -13.31
CA GLY A 378 -4.49 2.50 -13.64
C GLY A 378 -4.94 2.42 -15.10
N LEU A 379 -5.46 3.51 -15.68
CA LEU A 379 -5.80 3.56 -17.11
C LEU A 379 -4.53 3.43 -17.97
N PHE A 380 -3.46 4.10 -17.58
CA PHE A 380 -2.21 4.02 -18.31
C PHE A 380 -1.60 2.62 -18.27
N THR A 381 -1.59 1.96 -17.10
CA THR A 381 -1.09 0.59 -16.96
C THR A 381 -1.95 -0.43 -17.69
N GLU A 382 -3.28 -0.30 -17.62
CA GLU A 382 -4.24 -1.21 -18.28
C GLU A 382 -4.14 -1.13 -19.81
N PHE A 383 -4.21 0.07 -20.39
CA PHE A 383 -4.37 0.22 -21.82
C PHE A 383 -3.07 0.31 -22.61
N TYR A 384 -1.96 0.69 -21.97
CA TYR A 384 -0.71 0.94 -22.67
C TYR A 384 0.47 0.12 -22.12
N LEU A 385 0.73 0.18 -20.81
CA LEU A 385 2.01 -0.26 -20.29
C LEU A 385 2.13 -1.78 -20.24
N PHE A 386 1.15 -2.48 -19.66
CA PHE A 386 1.23 -3.92 -19.41
C PHE A 386 0.71 -4.79 -20.57
N ASN A 387 0.34 -4.16 -21.69
CA ASN A 387 0.07 -4.85 -22.94
C ASN A 387 1.36 -5.22 -23.71
N THR A 388 2.52 -4.77 -23.25
CA THR A 388 3.82 -5.08 -23.85
C THR A 388 4.60 -6.08 -22.99
N PRO A 389 5.40 -6.98 -23.59
CA PRO A 389 6.22 -7.94 -22.83
C PRO A 389 7.16 -7.29 -21.81
N ASP A 390 7.67 -6.11 -22.13
CA ASP A 390 8.60 -5.36 -21.28
C ASP A 390 7.93 -4.28 -20.43
N GLY A 391 6.58 -4.29 -20.35
CA GLY A 391 5.81 -3.26 -19.66
C GLY A 391 6.24 -3.03 -18.20
N TYR A 392 6.57 -4.10 -17.49
CA TYR A 392 7.06 -4.00 -16.11
C TYR A 392 8.46 -3.35 -16.01
N ALA A 393 9.35 -3.57 -16.98
CA ALA A 393 10.64 -2.88 -17.05
C ALA A 393 10.45 -1.41 -17.43
N ASN A 394 9.59 -1.14 -18.42
CA ASN A 394 9.27 0.21 -18.87
C ASN A 394 8.65 1.04 -17.74
N ALA A 395 7.89 0.44 -16.82
CA ALA A 395 7.39 1.10 -15.62
C ALA A 395 8.51 1.73 -14.79
N TYR A 396 9.63 1.03 -14.61
CA TYR A 396 10.79 1.57 -13.89
C TYR A 396 11.46 2.73 -14.62
N TYR A 397 11.59 2.69 -15.96
CA TYR A 397 12.12 3.82 -16.74
C TYR A 397 11.24 5.05 -16.62
N ILE A 398 9.93 4.90 -16.80
CA ILE A 398 8.97 6.00 -16.71
C ILE A 398 8.96 6.59 -15.30
N ALA A 399 8.92 5.75 -14.28
CA ALA A 399 8.96 6.19 -12.89
C ALA A 399 10.27 6.91 -12.54
N ALA A 400 11.42 6.47 -13.10
CA ALA A 400 12.71 7.15 -12.93
C ALA A 400 12.66 8.58 -13.50
N VAL A 401 12.12 8.76 -14.71
CA VAL A 401 11.95 10.09 -15.33
C VAL A 401 11.02 10.97 -14.48
N ILE A 402 9.89 10.44 -14.02
CA ILE A 402 8.95 11.17 -13.17
C ILE A 402 9.63 11.59 -11.86
N TYR A 403 10.43 10.73 -11.25
CA TYR A 403 11.16 11.03 -10.01
C TYR A 403 12.17 12.18 -10.21
N VAL A 404 12.88 12.20 -11.33
CA VAL A 404 13.78 13.33 -11.67
C VAL A 404 13.00 14.62 -11.80
N ILE A 405 11.92 14.61 -12.60
CA ILE A 405 11.11 15.82 -12.85
C ILE A 405 10.51 16.33 -11.52
N ALA A 406 9.92 15.45 -10.71
CA ALA A 406 9.32 15.83 -9.45
C ALA A 406 10.35 16.35 -8.44
N SER A 407 11.54 15.75 -8.38
CA SER A 407 12.61 16.20 -7.49
C SER A 407 13.17 17.56 -7.90
N VAL A 408 13.39 17.79 -9.19
CA VAL A 408 13.81 19.10 -9.72
C VAL A 408 12.75 20.15 -9.45
N PHE A 409 11.47 19.83 -9.69
CA PHE A 409 10.36 20.70 -9.37
C PHE A 409 10.35 21.08 -7.88
N LEU A 410 10.51 20.09 -7.00
CA LEU A 410 10.54 20.31 -5.54
C LEU A 410 11.69 21.25 -5.15
N LEU A 411 12.90 21.03 -5.67
CA LEU A 411 14.07 21.85 -5.37
C LEU A 411 13.88 23.29 -5.87
N VAL A 412 13.43 23.49 -7.10
CA VAL A 412 13.27 24.82 -7.70
C VAL A 412 12.24 25.66 -6.94
N PHE A 413 11.09 25.07 -6.57
CA PHE A 413 9.99 25.84 -6.02
C PHE A 413 9.98 25.90 -4.49
N PHE A 414 10.59 24.93 -3.79
CA PHE A 414 10.47 24.81 -2.35
C PHE A 414 11.80 24.92 -1.57
N ALA A 415 12.96 24.57 -2.17
CA ALA A 415 14.20 24.52 -1.40
C ALA A 415 14.59 25.86 -0.80
N LYS A 416 14.53 26.95 -1.58
CA LYS A 416 14.96 28.27 -1.09
C LYS A 416 14.18 28.77 0.14
N LYS A 417 12.87 28.49 0.19
CA LYS A 417 11.98 29.05 1.23
C LYS A 417 11.63 28.04 2.33
N TYR A 418 11.55 26.77 2.01
CA TYR A 418 10.97 25.77 2.91
C TYR A 418 11.93 24.67 3.35
N ASN A 419 13.23 24.73 2.97
CA ASN A 419 14.18 23.68 3.33
C ASN A 419 14.44 23.57 4.84
N ARG A 420 14.33 24.70 5.58
CA ARG A 420 14.48 24.76 7.04
C ARG A 420 13.19 25.04 7.80
N ILE A 421 12.05 24.89 7.13
CA ILE A 421 10.74 25.20 7.72
C ILE A 421 10.45 24.40 8.99
N LEU A 422 10.96 23.17 9.09
CA LEU A 422 10.78 22.32 10.28
C LEU A 422 11.67 22.75 11.46
N ASP A 423 12.83 23.35 11.19
CA ASP A 423 13.70 23.91 12.24
C ASP A 423 13.06 25.15 12.89
N ASP A 424 12.32 25.95 12.12
CA ASP A 424 11.66 27.16 12.60
C ASP A 424 10.41 26.84 13.45
N GLU A 425 9.69 25.75 13.17
CA GLU A 425 8.58 25.30 14.01
C GLU A 425 9.01 24.61 15.32
N LYS A 426 10.26 24.12 15.39
CA LYS A 426 10.82 23.48 16.59
C LYS A 426 11.41 24.48 17.59
N LYS A 427 11.55 25.76 17.22
CA LYS A 427 11.91 26.88 18.10
C LYS A 427 10.68 27.50 18.73
#